data_8b618c2a191c64f9f1beb5d95a18f5a0
#
_entry.id   8b618c2a191c64f9f1beb5d95a18f5a0
#
_cell.length_a   1.000
_cell.length_b   1.000
_cell.length_c   1.000
_cell.angle_alpha   90.00
_cell.angle_beta   90.00
_cell.angle_gamma   90.00
#
_symmetry.space_group_name_H-M   'P 1'
#
loop_
_entity.id
_entity.type
_entity.pdbx_description
1 polymer ?
#
loop_
_entity_poly.entity_id
_entity_poly.type
_entity_poly.pdbx_seq_one_letter_code
_entity_poly.pdbx_strand_id
1 'polypeptide(L)'
;MTKIINTEEYNEKIVKGKEKAVIDFYADWCGPCKMMSPIFEELEAENSDECSFYKMNVDNDGAVAASLGIVSIPTIVFFRDGIAQMKTVGLTSKDELLRELKNL
;
A
#
# COMPACT_ATOMS: atom_id res chain seq x y z
N MET A 1 -4.36 -13.64 -0.86
CA MET A 1 -3.04 -13.06 -1.18
C MET A 1 -3.22 -11.68 -1.81
N THR A 2 -2.39 -10.75 -1.40
CA THR A 2 -2.45 -9.39 -1.94
C THR A 2 -1.91 -9.36 -3.36
N LYS A 3 -2.63 -8.68 -4.25
CA LYS A 3 -2.22 -8.53 -5.64
C LYS A 3 -1.07 -7.54 -5.76
N ILE A 4 -0.02 -7.95 -6.47
CA ILE A 4 1.10 -7.08 -6.80
C ILE A 4 0.77 -6.36 -8.10
N ILE A 5 0.85 -5.04 -8.11
CA ILE A 5 0.58 -4.24 -9.30
C ILE A 5 1.83 -3.50 -9.75
N ASN A 6 1.89 -3.17 -11.03
CA ASN A 6 2.97 -2.41 -11.62
C ASN A 6 2.55 -0.94 -11.84
N THR A 7 3.46 -0.13 -12.40
CA THR A 7 3.21 1.31 -12.63
C THR A 7 1.99 1.53 -13.52
N GLU A 8 1.83 0.73 -14.57
CA GLU A 8 0.70 0.88 -15.49
C GLU A 8 -0.62 0.61 -14.78
N GLU A 9 -0.68 -0.47 -13.99
CA GLU A 9 -1.88 -0.80 -13.22
C GLU A 9 -2.16 0.26 -12.15
N TYR A 10 -1.11 0.80 -11.52
CA TYR A 10 -1.26 1.90 -10.58
C TYR A 10 -1.93 3.10 -11.24
N ASN A 11 -1.47 3.48 -12.42
CA ASN A 11 -2.05 4.60 -13.15
C ASN A 11 -3.51 4.34 -13.51
N GLU A 12 -3.83 3.13 -13.93
CA GLU A 12 -5.20 2.78 -14.32
C GLU A 12 -6.15 2.71 -13.13
N LYS A 13 -5.72 2.07 -12.04
CA LYS A 13 -6.60 1.81 -10.89
C LYS A 13 -6.66 2.96 -9.91
N ILE A 14 -5.53 3.56 -9.61
CA ILE A 14 -5.43 4.56 -8.55
C ILE A 14 -5.60 5.97 -9.11
N VAL A 15 -4.81 6.33 -10.12
CA VAL A 15 -4.82 7.70 -10.65
C VAL A 15 -6.09 7.96 -11.46
N LYS A 16 -6.35 7.13 -12.45
CA LYS A 16 -7.52 7.29 -13.34
C LYS A 16 -8.79 6.70 -12.74
N GLY A 17 -8.68 5.50 -12.18
CA GLY A 17 -9.80 4.77 -11.61
C GLY A 17 -10.28 5.30 -10.28
N LYS A 18 -9.44 6.05 -9.59
CA LYS A 18 -9.74 6.67 -8.28
C LYS A 18 -10.24 5.68 -7.23
N GLU A 19 -9.72 4.46 -7.28
CA GLU A 19 -10.09 3.44 -6.30
C GLU A 19 -9.69 3.89 -4.89
N LYS A 20 -10.54 3.60 -3.94
CA LYS A 20 -10.17 3.68 -2.53
C LYS A 20 -9.27 2.47 -2.28
N ALA A 21 -8.02 2.70 -1.94
CA ALA A 21 -7.02 1.63 -1.93
C ALA A 21 -5.95 1.83 -0.88
N VAL A 22 -5.35 0.71 -0.48
CA VAL A 22 -4.21 0.69 0.42
C VAL A 22 -3.10 -0.07 -0.30
N ILE A 23 -1.91 0.54 -0.39
CA ILE A 23 -0.78 -0.07 -1.09
C ILE A 23 0.42 -0.22 -0.15
N ASP A 24 0.95 -1.44 -0.10
CA ASP A 24 2.18 -1.78 0.63
C ASP A 24 3.36 -1.70 -0.33
N PHE A 25 4.21 -0.69 -0.14
CA PHE A 25 5.44 -0.53 -0.93
C PHE A 25 6.57 -1.28 -0.25
N TYR A 26 7.18 -2.21 -0.95
CA TYR A 26 8.12 -3.18 -0.39
C TYR A 26 9.25 -3.51 -1.36
N ALA A 27 10.23 -4.27 -0.88
CA ALA A 27 11.25 -4.91 -1.72
C ALA A 27 11.52 -6.32 -1.18
N ASP A 28 11.98 -7.21 -2.06
CA ASP A 28 12.21 -8.61 -1.69
C ASP A 28 13.33 -8.79 -0.66
N TRP A 29 14.31 -7.89 -0.67
CA TRP A 29 15.48 -7.94 0.24
C TRP A 29 15.20 -7.32 1.61
N CYS A 30 14.04 -6.75 1.81
CA CYS A 30 13.71 -5.97 2.99
C CYS A 30 13.14 -6.86 4.11
N GLY A 31 13.89 -7.02 5.20
CA GLY A 31 13.45 -7.83 6.34
C GLY A 31 12.15 -7.33 6.98
N PRO A 32 12.06 -6.04 7.34
CA PRO A 32 10.81 -5.50 7.91
C PRO A 32 9.61 -5.63 6.97
N CYS A 33 9.83 -5.58 5.65
CA CYS A 33 8.76 -5.78 4.67
C CYS A 33 8.18 -7.19 4.78
N LYS A 34 9.03 -8.19 5.02
CA LYS A 34 8.58 -9.57 5.19
C LYS A 34 7.75 -9.74 6.45
N MET A 35 8.06 -8.98 7.50
CA MET A 35 7.28 -8.98 8.73
C MET A 35 5.94 -8.26 8.55
N MET A 36 5.93 -7.23 7.71
CA MET A 36 4.72 -6.45 7.42
C MET A 36 3.71 -7.25 6.59
N SER A 37 4.19 -8.13 5.72
CA SER A 37 3.35 -8.85 4.76
C SER A 37 2.18 -9.61 5.40
N PRO A 38 2.39 -10.46 6.43
CA PRO A 38 1.27 -11.17 7.05
C PRO A 38 0.29 -10.22 7.75
N ILE A 39 0.77 -9.12 8.31
CA ILE A 39 -0.09 -8.13 8.96
C ILE A 39 -0.99 -7.48 7.91
N PHE A 40 -0.41 -7.11 6.78
CA PHE A 40 -1.13 -6.48 5.67
C PHE A 40 -2.16 -7.43 5.07
N GLU A 41 -1.79 -8.70 4.88
CA GLU A 41 -2.71 -9.70 4.34
C GLU A 41 -3.88 -9.98 5.28
N GLU A 42 -3.64 -9.94 6.58
CA GLU A 42 -4.71 -10.09 7.57
C GLU A 42 -5.67 -8.91 7.52
N LEU A 43 -5.13 -7.70 7.39
CA LEU A 43 -5.95 -6.50 7.22
C LEU A 43 -6.81 -6.60 5.96
N GLU A 44 -6.22 -7.05 4.87
CA GLU A 44 -6.92 -7.25 3.60
C GLU A 44 -8.06 -8.26 3.75
N ALA A 45 -7.79 -9.39 4.38
CA ALA A 45 -8.78 -10.46 4.55
C ALA A 45 -10.02 -9.95 5.29
N GLU A 46 -9.84 -9.02 6.21
CA GLU A 46 -10.91 -8.49 7.05
C GLU A 46 -11.62 -7.28 6.44
N ASN A 47 -11.04 -6.63 5.43
CA ASN A 47 -11.53 -5.35 4.93
C ASN A 47 -11.58 -5.25 3.40
N SER A 48 -11.48 -6.35 2.67
CA SER A 48 -11.43 -6.32 1.20
C SER A 48 -12.72 -5.85 0.54
N ASP A 49 -13.82 -5.82 1.26
CA ASP A 49 -15.09 -5.31 0.78
C ASP A 49 -15.20 -3.78 0.92
N GLU A 50 -14.31 -3.15 1.68
CA GLU A 50 -14.33 -1.71 1.91
C GLU A 50 -13.40 -0.95 0.97
N CYS A 51 -12.28 -1.56 0.58
CA CYS A 51 -11.31 -0.94 -0.33
C CYS A 51 -10.45 -2.00 -0.98
N SER A 52 -9.67 -1.57 -1.96
CA SER A 52 -8.74 -2.45 -2.67
C SER A 52 -7.39 -2.49 -1.94
N PHE A 53 -6.74 -3.65 -1.96
CA PHE A 53 -5.42 -3.84 -1.35
C PHE A 53 -4.44 -4.30 -2.42
N TYR A 54 -3.30 -3.62 -2.50
CA TYR A 54 -2.25 -3.93 -3.46
C TYR A 54 -0.88 -3.87 -2.82
N LYS A 55 0.11 -4.45 -3.51
CA LYS A 55 1.53 -4.31 -3.17
C LYS A 55 2.27 -3.79 -4.40
N MET A 56 3.29 -2.99 -4.18
CA MET A 56 4.18 -2.54 -5.25
C MET A 56 5.63 -2.73 -4.84
N ASN A 57 6.40 -3.37 -5.71
CA ASN A 57 7.83 -3.61 -5.49
C ASN A 57 8.61 -2.36 -5.94
N VAL A 58 9.25 -1.66 -5.02
CA VAL A 58 9.95 -0.41 -5.32
C VAL A 58 11.16 -0.59 -6.22
N ASP A 59 11.73 -1.80 -6.31
CA ASP A 59 12.84 -2.06 -7.21
C ASP A 59 12.37 -2.12 -8.67
N ASN A 60 11.14 -2.56 -8.90
CA ASN A 60 10.57 -2.67 -10.24
C ASN A 60 9.82 -1.40 -10.66
N ASP A 61 9.21 -0.72 -9.71
CA ASP A 61 8.30 0.41 -9.96
C ASP A 61 8.70 1.63 -9.11
N GLY A 62 10.00 1.92 -9.08
CA GLY A 62 10.56 2.97 -8.25
C GLY A 62 10.06 4.38 -8.55
N ALA A 63 9.60 4.64 -9.79
CA ALA A 63 9.10 5.96 -10.17
C ALA A 63 7.84 6.32 -9.37
N VAL A 64 6.95 5.37 -9.14
CA VAL A 64 5.74 5.60 -8.34
C VAL A 64 6.13 5.91 -6.89
N ALA A 65 7.02 5.11 -6.31
CA ALA A 65 7.48 5.35 -4.94
C ALA A 65 8.12 6.73 -4.81
N ALA A 66 8.95 7.12 -5.76
CA ALA A 66 9.61 8.43 -5.76
C ALA A 66 8.57 9.56 -5.84
N SER A 67 7.56 9.42 -6.69
CA SER A 67 6.50 10.43 -6.86
C SER A 67 5.69 10.63 -5.58
N LEU A 68 5.62 9.61 -4.72
CA LEU A 68 4.89 9.67 -3.46
C LEU A 68 5.79 10.08 -2.28
N GLY A 69 7.06 10.38 -2.56
CA GLY A 69 8.01 10.77 -1.52
C GLY A 69 8.44 9.63 -0.60
N ILE A 70 8.34 8.39 -1.08
CA ILE A 70 8.74 7.23 -0.30
C ILE A 70 10.26 7.09 -0.33
N VAL A 71 10.89 7.13 0.85
CA VAL A 71 12.34 7.05 0.99
C VAL A 71 12.78 5.84 1.81
N SER A 72 11.85 5.17 2.46
CA SER A 72 12.14 3.95 3.23
C SER A 72 10.96 2.99 3.10
N ILE A 73 11.23 1.70 3.32
CA ILE A 73 10.24 0.62 3.21
C ILE A 73 10.28 -0.26 4.46
N PRO A 74 9.15 -0.90 4.81
CA PRO A 74 7.86 -0.81 4.15
C PRO A 74 7.22 0.56 4.38
N THR A 75 6.45 1.03 3.40
CA THR A 75 5.59 2.20 3.55
C THR A 75 4.22 1.81 3.04
N ILE A 76 3.20 2.04 3.86
CA ILE A 76 1.81 1.77 3.49
C ILE A 76 1.17 3.11 3.15
N VAL A 77 0.58 3.23 1.96
CA VAL A 77 -0.05 4.46 1.51
C VAL A 77 -1.55 4.23 1.32
N PHE A 78 -2.34 5.13 1.84
CA PHE A 78 -3.81 5.07 1.78
C PHE A 78 -4.29 6.09 0.76
N PHE A 79 -5.10 5.64 -0.20
CA PHE A 79 -5.58 6.47 -1.33
C PHE A 79 -7.09 6.61 -1.31
N ARG A 80 -7.55 7.80 -1.64
CA ARG A 80 -8.95 8.07 -1.93
C ARG A 80 -9.03 9.12 -3.05
N ASP A 81 -9.93 8.90 -4.01
CA ASP A 81 -10.14 9.81 -5.13
C ASP A 81 -8.88 10.04 -5.98
N GLY A 82 -8.00 9.03 -6.05
CA GLY A 82 -6.76 9.10 -6.81
C GLY A 82 -5.63 9.83 -6.11
N ILE A 83 -5.81 10.20 -4.84
CA ILE A 83 -4.85 11.02 -4.10
C ILE A 83 -4.43 10.30 -2.82
N ALA A 84 -3.11 10.30 -2.55
CA ALA A 84 -2.58 9.75 -1.31
C ALA A 84 -3.01 10.64 -0.14
N GLN A 85 -3.68 10.03 0.85
CA GLN A 85 -4.21 10.73 2.02
C GLN A 85 -3.32 10.60 3.24
N MET A 86 -2.67 9.44 3.37
CA MET A 86 -1.91 9.11 4.58
C MET A 86 -0.85 8.07 4.24
N LYS A 87 0.30 8.13 4.91
CA LYS A 87 1.36 7.13 4.82
C LYS A 87 1.74 6.67 6.21
N THR A 88 2.01 5.37 6.36
CA THR A 88 2.67 4.84 7.55
C THR A 88 4.03 4.30 7.12
N VAL A 89 5.08 4.61 7.87
CA VAL A 89 6.45 4.23 7.54
C VAL A 89 6.97 3.21 8.55
N GLY A 90 7.56 2.13 8.04
CA GLY A 90 8.10 1.07 8.88
C GLY A 90 7.05 0.06 9.30
N LEU A 91 7.47 -0.88 10.14
CA LEU A 91 6.59 -1.92 10.66
C LEU A 91 5.47 -1.27 11.50
N THR A 92 4.23 -1.51 11.11
CA THR A 92 3.05 -0.89 11.71
C THR A 92 2.07 -1.97 12.12
N SER A 93 1.44 -1.82 13.28
CA SER A 93 0.48 -2.80 13.77
C SER A 93 -0.82 -2.80 12.95
N LYS A 94 -1.51 -3.93 12.96
CA LYS A 94 -2.81 -4.03 12.29
C LYS A 94 -3.81 -3.02 12.86
N ASP A 95 -3.81 -2.82 14.18
CA ASP A 95 -4.72 -1.88 14.83
C ASP A 95 -4.50 -0.45 14.33
N GLU A 96 -3.25 -0.06 14.16
CA GLU A 96 -2.91 1.28 13.67
C GLU A 96 -3.34 1.43 12.20
N LEU A 97 -3.07 0.42 11.38
CA LEU A 97 -3.49 0.42 9.97
C LEU A 97 -5.01 0.47 9.86
N LEU A 98 -5.72 -0.29 10.70
CA LEU A 98 -7.18 -0.30 10.70
C LEU A 98 -7.75 1.06 11.06
N ARG A 99 -7.12 1.75 12.01
CA ARG A 99 -7.53 3.10 12.42
C ARG A 99 -7.44 4.07 11.23
N GLU A 100 -6.33 4.02 10.51
CA GLU A 100 -6.15 4.88 9.33
C GLU A 100 -7.14 4.52 8.23
N LEU A 101 -7.40 3.23 8.02
CA LEU A 101 -8.38 2.78 7.05
C LEU A 101 -9.78 3.30 7.35
N LYS A 102 -10.18 3.28 8.62
CA LYS A 102 -11.51 3.76 9.02
C LYS A 102 -11.67 5.27 8.86
N ASN A 103 -10.58 6.00 8.86
CA ASN A 103 -10.57 7.45 8.67
C ASN A 103 -10.39 7.85 7.20
N LEU A 104 -10.27 6.88 6.32
CA LEU A 104 -9.99 7.14 4.90
C LEU A 104 -11.25 7.63 4.12
#